data_c4e94ccd5b3a19e28d949e945c799d97
#
_entry.id   c4e94ccd5b3a19e28d949e945c799d97
#
_cell.length_a   1.000
_cell.length_b   1.000
_cell.length_c   1.000
_cell.angle_alpha   90.00
_cell.angle_beta   90.00
_cell.angle_gamma   90.00
#
_symmetry.space_group_name_H-M   'P 1'
#
loop_
_entity.id
_entity.type
_entity.pdbx_description
1 polymer ?
#
loop_
_entity_poly.entity_id
_entity_poly.type
_entity_poly.pdbx_seq_one_letter_code
_entity_poly.pdbx_strand_id
1 'polypeptide(L)'
;LIGFHDTDVFNSEKLSQEKGYSFFKELHLLIEKIDAAVIVSPTTTHFEIAKECINKGKHIFVEKPLTKDSNEARIIETMAKEKGIIGQVGFVERYNEAFISCREFINNPKFIESHRLSDFNPRGTDVSVIMDLMIHDIDIILSINKSNVKKIDASGVSIISSTPDIANARIEFEDGCIANLTSSRISLKKMRKTRIFQEDAYISINFLEKEFQVVKIRDKHKGEAESSLIVKNNLGEEKVIFFE
;
A
#
# COMPACT_ATOMS: atom_id res chain seq x y z
N LEU A 1 -22.15 5.04 -11.43
CA LEU A 1 -22.49 4.87 -10.01
C LEU A 1 -24.01 4.67 -9.89
N ILE A 2 -24.44 3.55 -9.30
CA ILE A 2 -25.87 3.26 -9.07
C ILE A 2 -26.39 4.07 -7.88
N GLY A 3 -25.58 4.16 -6.81
CA GLY A 3 -25.90 4.88 -5.59
C GLY A 3 -24.90 4.62 -4.48
N PHE A 4 -25.22 5.09 -3.30
CA PHE A 4 -24.42 4.89 -2.11
C PHE A 4 -25.28 4.65 -0.87
N HIS A 5 -24.67 4.07 0.16
CA HIS A 5 -25.22 3.88 1.51
C HIS A 5 -24.23 4.44 2.52
N ASP A 6 -24.73 5.09 3.55
CA ASP A 6 -24.00 5.50 4.74
C ASP A 6 -24.95 5.51 5.94
N THR A 7 -24.40 5.31 7.14
CA THR A 7 -25.17 5.37 8.40
C THR A 7 -25.55 6.79 8.81
N ASP A 8 -24.82 7.81 8.31
CA ASP A 8 -25.16 9.23 8.50
C ASP A 8 -26.22 9.66 7.48
N VAL A 9 -27.47 9.39 7.82
CA VAL A 9 -28.63 9.66 6.95
C VAL A 9 -28.75 11.14 6.59
N PHE A 10 -28.51 12.03 7.57
CA PHE A 10 -28.67 13.48 7.36
C PHE A 10 -27.71 14.03 6.30
N ASN A 11 -26.42 13.75 6.46
CA ASN A 11 -25.41 14.18 5.48
C ASN A 11 -25.57 13.45 4.15
N SER A 12 -26.04 12.21 4.15
CA SER A 12 -26.30 11.44 2.93
C SER A 12 -27.45 11.99 2.12
N GLU A 13 -28.56 12.38 2.74
CA GLU A 13 -29.69 13.02 2.05
C GLU A 13 -29.27 14.37 1.44
N LYS A 14 -28.48 15.17 2.17
CA LYS A 14 -27.91 16.42 1.67
C LYS A 14 -26.98 16.17 0.46
N LEU A 15 -26.05 15.24 0.56
CA LEU A 15 -25.14 14.87 -0.53
C LEU A 15 -25.91 14.38 -1.77
N SER A 16 -26.94 13.56 -1.55
CA SER A 16 -27.82 13.07 -2.62
C SER A 16 -28.48 14.23 -3.38
N GLN A 17 -29.00 15.22 -2.67
CA GLN A 17 -29.62 16.41 -3.27
C GLN A 17 -28.60 17.28 -4.01
N GLU A 18 -27.42 17.51 -3.41
CA GLU A 18 -26.38 18.38 -3.99
C GLU A 18 -25.70 17.76 -5.22
N LYS A 19 -25.47 16.45 -5.23
CA LYS A 19 -24.70 15.75 -6.27
C LYS A 19 -25.53 14.90 -7.21
N GLY A 20 -26.83 14.69 -6.91
CA GLY A 20 -27.71 13.86 -7.72
C GLY A 20 -27.43 12.35 -7.63
N TYR A 21 -26.70 11.89 -6.62
CA TYR A 21 -26.46 10.47 -6.39
C TYR A 21 -27.61 9.84 -5.62
N SER A 22 -28.05 8.64 -6.01
CA SER A 22 -29.08 7.90 -5.29
C SER A 22 -28.57 7.43 -3.93
N PHE A 23 -29.23 7.87 -2.86
CA PHE A 23 -28.96 7.42 -1.50
C PHE A 23 -29.89 6.24 -1.14
N PHE A 24 -29.34 5.18 -0.61
CA PHE A 24 -30.06 4.02 -0.10
C PHE A 24 -29.95 3.97 1.41
N LYS A 25 -31.07 4.11 2.12
CA LYS A 25 -31.11 4.02 3.59
C LYS A 25 -30.73 2.64 4.10
N GLU A 26 -31.03 1.60 3.33
CA GLU A 26 -30.77 0.22 3.67
C GLU A 26 -29.70 -0.36 2.74
N LEU A 27 -28.61 -0.89 3.31
CA LEU A 27 -27.50 -1.46 2.55
C LEU A 27 -27.93 -2.57 1.62
N HIS A 28 -28.78 -3.51 2.09
CA HIS A 28 -29.22 -4.65 1.30
C HIS A 28 -29.96 -4.24 0.01
N LEU A 29 -30.71 -3.13 0.03
CA LEU A 29 -31.40 -2.60 -1.15
C LEU A 29 -30.43 -2.06 -2.21
N LEU A 30 -29.29 -1.50 -1.78
CA LEU A 30 -28.22 -1.14 -2.70
C LEU A 30 -27.54 -2.36 -3.28
N ILE A 31 -27.19 -3.34 -2.44
CA ILE A 31 -26.50 -4.57 -2.86
C ILE A 31 -27.31 -5.33 -3.92
N GLU A 32 -28.63 -5.35 -3.84
CA GLU A 32 -29.48 -6.01 -4.85
C GLU A 32 -29.36 -5.36 -6.24
N LYS A 33 -29.05 -4.08 -6.33
CA LYS A 33 -29.07 -3.31 -7.58
C LYS A 33 -27.69 -3.14 -8.25
N ILE A 34 -26.60 -3.57 -7.61
CA ILE A 34 -25.24 -3.36 -8.09
C ILE A 34 -24.62 -4.67 -8.60
N ASP A 35 -23.58 -4.56 -9.42
CA ASP A 35 -22.71 -5.67 -9.83
C ASP A 35 -21.42 -5.70 -9.02
N ALA A 36 -20.98 -4.51 -8.54
CA ALA A 36 -19.78 -4.35 -7.74
C ALA A 36 -19.97 -3.28 -6.66
N ALA A 37 -19.37 -3.51 -5.50
CA ALA A 37 -19.37 -2.59 -4.36
C ALA A 37 -17.97 -2.00 -4.12
N VAL A 38 -17.90 -0.71 -3.82
CA VAL A 38 -16.71 -0.04 -3.26
C VAL A 38 -16.97 0.20 -1.77
N ILE A 39 -16.23 -0.50 -0.91
CA ILE A 39 -16.39 -0.48 0.55
C ILE A 39 -15.31 0.43 1.14
N VAL A 40 -15.73 1.59 1.64
CA VAL A 40 -14.88 2.65 2.22
C VAL A 40 -15.33 3.05 3.64
N SER A 41 -16.10 2.19 4.26
CA SER A 41 -16.60 2.34 5.64
C SER A 41 -15.47 2.17 6.67
N PRO A 42 -15.71 2.34 7.98
CA PRO A 42 -14.72 2.00 8.99
C PRO A 42 -14.27 0.53 8.91
N THR A 43 -12.98 0.26 9.17
CA THR A 43 -12.38 -1.09 9.05
C THR A 43 -13.17 -2.19 9.78
N THR A 44 -13.76 -1.83 10.92
CA THR A 44 -14.56 -2.76 11.73
C THR A 44 -15.80 -3.31 11.03
N THR A 45 -16.26 -2.67 9.95
CA THR A 45 -17.45 -3.07 9.19
C THR A 45 -17.10 -3.75 7.86
N HIS A 46 -15.84 -3.71 7.42
CA HIS A 46 -15.41 -4.25 6.13
C HIS A 46 -15.77 -5.72 5.96
N PHE A 47 -15.50 -6.54 6.98
CA PHE A 47 -15.72 -7.98 6.94
C PHE A 47 -17.18 -8.33 6.64
N GLU A 48 -18.13 -7.81 7.42
CA GLU A 48 -19.54 -8.15 7.27
C GLU A 48 -20.12 -7.61 5.95
N ILE A 49 -19.76 -6.39 5.55
CA ILE A 49 -20.22 -5.82 4.27
C ILE A 49 -19.65 -6.60 3.09
N ALA A 50 -18.36 -6.92 3.09
CA ALA A 50 -17.74 -7.70 2.03
C ALA A 50 -18.36 -9.11 1.92
N LYS A 51 -18.58 -9.77 3.05
CA LYS A 51 -19.22 -11.08 3.14
C LYS A 51 -20.65 -11.06 2.58
N GLU A 52 -21.43 -10.02 2.89
CA GLU A 52 -22.77 -9.86 2.35
C GLU A 52 -22.75 -9.68 0.83
N CYS A 53 -21.87 -8.79 0.32
CA CYS A 53 -21.69 -8.59 -1.12
C CYS A 53 -21.29 -9.89 -1.84
N ILE A 54 -20.29 -10.61 -1.32
CA ILE A 54 -19.84 -11.90 -1.90
C ILE A 54 -20.98 -12.94 -1.89
N ASN A 55 -21.76 -13.00 -0.82
CA ASN A 55 -22.90 -13.92 -0.72
C ASN A 55 -23.97 -13.63 -1.77
N LYS A 56 -24.13 -12.38 -2.15
CA LYS A 56 -25.05 -11.95 -3.21
C LYS A 56 -24.41 -11.96 -4.61
N GLY A 57 -23.20 -12.51 -4.77
CA GLY A 57 -22.51 -12.61 -6.05
C GLY A 57 -21.97 -11.29 -6.59
N LYS A 58 -21.67 -10.32 -5.72
CA LYS A 58 -21.18 -8.99 -6.12
C LYS A 58 -19.67 -8.94 -6.01
N HIS A 59 -19.02 -8.33 -7.00
CA HIS A 59 -17.60 -8.00 -6.95
C HIS A 59 -17.33 -6.93 -5.91
N ILE A 60 -16.14 -6.94 -5.31
CA ILE A 60 -15.80 -6.02 -4.23
C ILE A 60 -14.47 -5.31 -4.44
N PHE A 61 -14.45 -4.02 -4.16
CA PHE A 61 -13.25 -3.26 -3.85
C PHE A 61 -13.36 -2.84 -2.39
N VAL A 62 -12.40 -3.18 -1.57
CA VAL A 62 -12.41 -2.85 -0.13
C VAL A 62 -11.20 -1.98 0.20
N GLU A 63 -11.41 -0.84 0.87
CA GLU A 63 -10.30 -0.04 1.36
C GLU A 63 -9.40 -0.81 2.33
N LYS A 64 -8.14 -0.37 2.39
CA LYS A 64 -7.17 -0.93 3.36
C LYS A 64 -7.50 -0.48 4.80
N PRO A 65 -7.20 -1.31 5.79
CA PRO A 65 -6.92 -2.75 5.70
C PRO A 65 -8.17 -3.53 5.30
N LEU A 66 -8.00 -4.66 4.61
CA LEU A 66 -9.14 -5.49 4.17
C LEU A 66 -10.09 -5.82 5.32
N THR A 67 -9.50 -6.22 6.45
CA THR A 67 -10.21 -6.55 7.70
C THR A 67 -9.33 -6.17 8.89
N LYS A 68 -9.86 -6.25 10.09
CA LYS A 68 -9.11 -5.99 11.33
C LYS A 68 -8.14 -7.11 11.72
N ASP A 69 -8.36 -8.35 11.25
CA ASP A 69 -7.49 -9.49 11.51
C ASP A 69 -7.33 -10.43 10.30
N SER A 70 -6.30 -11.26 10.34
CA SER A 70 -5.93 -12.14 9.23
C SER A 70 -6.90 -13.30 9.01
N ASN A 71 -7.66 -13.73 10.01
CA ASN A 71 -8.62 -14.82 9.85
C ASN A 71 -9.83 -14.35 9.05
N GLU A 72 -10.35 -13.15 9.36
CA GLU A 72 -11.41 -12.51 8.58
C GLU A 72 -10.97 -12.34 7.12
N ALA A 73 -9.73 -11.88 6.89
CA ALA A 73 -9.18 -11.72 5.54
C ALA A 73 -9.14 -13.05 4.76
N ARG A 74 -8.71 -14.14 5.40
CA ARG A 74 -8.70 -15.49 4.78
C ARG A 74 -10.10 -15.98 4.45
N ILE A 75 -11.07 -15.70 5.32
CA ILE A 75 -12.47 -16.06 5.06
C ILE A 75 -12.97 -15.33 3.80
N ILE A 76 -12.74 -14.01 3.69
CA ILE A 76 -13.12 -13.22 2.51
C ILE A 76 -12.43 -13.74 1.25
N GLU A 77 -11.13 -14.03 1.31
CA GLU A 77 -10.39 -14.61 0.18
C GLU A 77 -10.97 -15.95 -0.28
N THR A 78 -11.24 -16.84 0.67
CA THR A 78 -11.81 -18.17 0.39
C THR A 78 -13.21 -18.06 -0.25
N MET A 79 -14.09 -17.27 0.36
CA MET A 79 -15.44 -17.05 -0.16
C MET A 79 -15.44 -16.44 -1.57
N ALA A 80 -14.56 -15.47 -1.82
CA ALA A 80 -14.43 -14.83 -3.12
C ALA A 80 -13.97 -15.85 -4.19
N LYS A 81 -12.97 -16.68 -3.87
CA LYS A 81 -12.48 -17.74 -4.76
C LYS A 81 -13.56 -18.78 -5.06
N GLU A 82 -14.26 -19.29 -4.05
CA GLU A 82 -15.32 -20.32 -4.19
C GLU A 82 -16.48 -19.84 -5.06
N LYS A 83 -16.81 -18.53 -4.98
CA LYS A 83 -17.92 -17.95 -5.72
C LYS A 83 -17.51 -17.27 -7.05
N GLY A 84 -16.22 -17.31 -7.40
CA GLY A 84 -15.71 -16.65 -8.62
C GLY A 84 -15.83 -15.12 -8.57
N ILE A 85 -15.80 -14.51 -7.38
CA ILE A 85 -15.92 -13.07 -7.18
C ILE A 85 -14.54 -12.42 -7.34
N ILE A 86 -14.49 -11.33 -8.09
CA ILE A 86 -13.31 -10.47 -8.17
C ILE A 86 -13.29 -9.57 -6.93
N GLY A 87 -12.26 -9.73 -6.11
CA GLY A 87 -11.99 -8.90 -4.94
C GLY A 87 -10.68 -8.13 -5.12
N GLN A 88 -10.70 -6.83 -4.80
CA GLN A 88 -9.51 -5.99 -4.80
C GLN A 88 -9.44 -5.21 -3.48
N VAL A 89 -8.22 -5.13 -2.92
CA VAL A 89 -7.94 -4.28 -1.75
C VAL A 89 -7.36 -2.95 -2.20
N GLY A 90 -7.74 -1.86 -1.55
CA GLY A 90 -7.38 -0.49 -1.88
C GLY A 90 -5.93 -0.11 -1.58
N PHE A 91 -4.95 -0.91 -2.04
CA PHE A 91 -3.53 -0.58 -1.95
C PHE A 91 -3.13 0.43 -3.03
N VAL A 92 -3.59 1.66 -2.88
CA VAL A 92 -3.48 2.72 -3.88
C VAL A 92 -2.03 3.13 -4.20
N GLU A 93 -1.08 2.88 -3.29
CA GLU A 93 0.35 3.17 -3.55
C GLU A 93 0.94 2.32 -4.69
N ARG A 94 0.32 1.20 -5.04
CA ARG A 94 0.69 0.44 -6.27
C ARG A 94 0.47 1.22 -7.56
N TYR A 95 -0.40 2.23 -7.51
CA TYR A 95 -0.75 3.10 -8.64
C TYR A 95 -0.08 4.48 -8.56
N ASN A 96 0.84 4.66 -7.61
CA ASN A 96 1.65 5.87 -7.52
C ASN A 96 2.55 6.00 -8.75
N GLU A 97 2.53 7.16 -9.39
CA GLU A 97 3.23 7.42 -10.65
C GLU A 97 4.73 7.10 -10.57
N ALA A 98 5.39 7.48 -9.47
CA ALA A 98 6.81 7.17 -9.26
C ALA A 98 7.06 5.66 -9.19
N PHE A 99 6.18 4.92 -8.49
CA PHE A 99 6.32 3.47 -8.37
C PHE A 99 6.08 2.76 -9.71
N ILE A 100 5.02 3.15 -10.44
CA ILE A 100 4.73 2.56 -11.77
C ILE A 100 5.92 2.79 -12.71
N SER A 101 6.42 4.02 -12.78
CA SER A 101 7.51 4.40 -13.69
C SER A 101 8.85 3.76 -13.34
N CYS A 102 9.14 3.54 -12.05
CA CYS A 102 10.41 2.91 -11.68
C CYS A 102 10.36 1.37 -11.65
N ARG A 103 9.17 0.76 -11.76
CA ARG A 103 8.99 -0.69 -11.60
C ARG A 103 9.79 -1.53 -12.59
N GLU A 104 9.97 -1.04 -13.81
CA GLU A 104 10.76 -1.72 -14.85
C GLU A 104 12.25 -1.85 -14.50
N PHE A 105 12.77 -0.97 -13.61
CA PHE A 105 14.17 -1.01 -13.17
C PHE A 105 14.39 -1.94 -11.97
N ILE A 106 13.33 -2.42 -11.33
CA ILE A 106 13.42 -3.27 -10.13
C ILE A 106 13.58 -4.73 -10.57
N ASN A 107 14.75 -5.29 -10.24
CA ASN A 107 15.06 -6.67 -10.57
C ASN A 107 15.84 -7.34 -9.43
N ASN A 108 15.28 -8.37 -8.85
CA ASN A 108 15.92 -9.19 -7.80
C ASN A 108 16.55 -8.35 -6.66
N PRO A 109 15.75 -7.57 -5.91
CA PRO A 109 16.25 -6.71 -4.85
C PRO A 109 16.97 -7.52 -3.77
N LYS A 110 18.08 -6.99 -3.27
CA LYS A 110 18.88 -7.61 -2.17
C LYS A 110 18.59 -6.99 -0.83
N PHE A 111 18.34 -5.67 -0.82
CA PHE A 111 18.01 -4.94 0.38
C PHE A 111 16.98 -3.86 0.06
N ILE A 112 15.96 -3.73 0.91
CA ILE A 112 14.90 -2.72 0.79
C ILE A 112 14.81 -1.98 2.12
N GLU A 113 14.71 -0.66 2.06
CA GLU A 113 14.50 0.18 3.22
C GLU A 113 13.32 1.12 2.97
N SER A 114 12.31 1.08 3.85
CA SER A 114 11.12 1.92 3.71
C SER A 114 10.85 2.72 4.98
N HIS A 115 10.53 4.00 4.79
CA HIS A 115 10.14 4.92 5.84
C HIS A 115 8.80 5.57 5.49
N ARG A 116 7.83 5.43 6.40
CA ARG A 116 6.53 6.09 6.30
C ARG A 116 6.24 6.84 7.59
N LEU A 117 6.45 8.13 7.53
CA LEU A 117 6.34 9.04 8.68
C LEU A 117 5.22 10.06 8.42
N SER A 118 4.38 10.29 9.40
CA SER A 118 3.31 11.29 9.32
C SER A 118 3.16 12.04 10.64
N ASP A 119 2.54 13.22 10.57
CA ASP A 119 2.12 13.98 11.74
C ASP A 119 1.01 13.21 12.47
N PHE A 120 0.86 13.50 13.76
CA PHE A 120 -0.23 12.93 14.54
C PHE A 120 -1.59 13.41 14.01
N ASN A 121 -2.47 12.45 13.73
CA ASN A 121 -3.87 12.71 13.42
C ASN A 121 -4.73 11.85 14.36
N PRO A 122 -5.66 12.43 15.14
CA PRO A 122 -6.56 11.66 16.02
C PRO A 122 -7.45 10.68 15.26
N ARG A 123 -7.72 10.92 13.97
CA ARG A 123 -8.44 9.97 13.11
C ARG A 123 -7.52 8.81 12.75
N GLY A 124 -8.00 7.58 12.90
CA GLY A 124 -7.24 6.36 12.56
C GLY A 124 -6.40 5.82 13.73
N THR A 125 -6.60 6.31 14.97
CA THR A 125 -5.96 5.76 16.18
C THR A 125 -6.62 4.48 16.69
N ASP A 126 -7.74 4.09 16.11
CA ASP A 126 -8.45 2.83 16.33
C ASP A 126 -7.67 1.60 15.87
N VAL A 127 -6.72 1.78 14.95
CA VAL A 127 -5.81 0.74 14.48
C VAL A 127 -4.35 1.12 14.76
N SER A 128 -3.47 0.12 14.79
CA SER A 128 -2.03 0.37 14.96
C SER A 128 -1.42 1.07 13.74
N VAL A 129 -0.29 1.76 13.94
CA VAL A 129 0.48 2.36 12.84
C VAL A 129 0.87 1.34 11.76
N ILE A 130 0.93 0.06 12.11
CA ILE A 130 1.20 -1.02 11.16
C ILE A 130 0.04 -1.16 10.17
N MET A 131 -1.19 -1.24 10.69
CA MET A 131 -2.40 -1.38 9.87
C MET A 131 -2.81 -0.09 9.16
N ASP A 132 -2.43 1.05 9.70
CA ASP A 132 -2.74 2.34 9.08
C ASP A 132 -1.70 2.76 8.04
N LEU A 133 -0.40 2.71 8.38
CA LEU A 133 0.70 3.24 7.56
C LEU A 133 1.59 2.15 6.96
N MET A 134 2.17 1.27 7.78
CA MET A 134 3.18 0.30 7.33
C MET A 134 2.63 -0.69 6.30
N ILE A 135 1.35 -0.99 6.35
CA ILE A 135 0.66 -1.92 5.45
C ILE A 135 0.86 -1.56 3.96
N HIS A 136 0.97 -0.28 3.63
CA HIS A 136 1.25 0.17 2.27
C HIS A 136 2.65 -0.24 1.81
N ASP A 137 3.64 -0.10 2.70
CA ASP A 137 5.03 -0.43 2.39
C ASP A 137 5.23 -1.95 2.36
N ILE A 138 4.56 -2.69 3.24
CA ILE A 138 4.50 -4.16 3.20
C ILE A 138 3.93 -4.61 1.85
N ASP A 139 2.84 -4.02 1.39
CA ASP A 139 2.21 -4.35 0.12
C ASP A 139 3.13 -4.08 -1.08
N ILE A 140 3.82 -2.93 -1.10
CA ILE A 140 4.81 -2.60 -2.13
C ILE A 140 5.94 -3.63 -2.14
N ILE A 141 6.52 -3.96 -0.98
CA ILE A 141 7.63 -4.91 -0.86
C ILE A 141 7.21 -6.29 -1.37
N LEU A 142 6.04 -6.79 -0.95
CA LEU A 142 5.51 -8.08 -1.42
C LEU A 142 5.15 -8.08 -2.91
N SER A 143 4.91 -6.90 -3.51
CA SER A 143 4.63 -6.78 -4.94
C SER A 143 5.89 -6.88 -5.80
N ILE A 144 7.05 -6.49 -5.29
CA ILE A 144 8.34 -6.47 -6.02
C ILE A 144 9.22 -7.67 -5.68
N ASN A 145 9.15 -8.22 -4.45
CA ASN A 145 9.81 -9.47 -4.10
C ASN A 145 8.79 -10.62 -4.14
N LYS A 146 9.09 -11.65 -4.92
CA LYS A 146 8.21 -12.83 -5.12
C LYS A 146 8.59 -14.03 -4.26
N SER A 147 9.69 -13.93 -3.50
CA SER A 147 10.14 -14.96 -2.58
C SER A 147 9.25 -15.03 -1.35
N ASN A 148 9.14 -16.20 -0.73
CA ASN A 148 8.43 -16.35 0.54
C ASN A 148 9.15 -15.62 1.67
N VAL A 149 8.37 -15.20 2.66
CA VAL A 149 8.90 -14.64 3.91
C VAL A 149 9.47 -15.78 4.75
N LYS A 150 10.76 -15.68 5.11
CA LYS A 150 11.47 -16.64 5.95
C LYS A 150 11.37 -16.29 7.44
N LYS A 151 11.49 -15.00 7.77
CA LYS A 151 11.53 -14.54 9.16
C LYS A 151 11.04 -13.09 9.25
N ILE A 152 10.38 -12.74 10.36
CA ILE A 152 10.00 -11.39 10.72
C ILE A 152 10.46 -11.11 12.14
N ASP A 153 11.23 -10.02 12.31
CA ASP A 153 11.54 -9.42 13.60
C ASP A 153 10.89 -8.03 13.63
N ALA A 154 9.99 -7.78 14.58
CA ALA A 154 9.24 -6.54 14.63
C ALA A 154 9.05 -6.02 16.06
N SER A 155 8.98 -4.71 16.19
CA SER A 155 8.67 -4.03 17.45
C SER A 155 7.73 -2.86 17.20
N GLY A 156 6.92 -2.53 18.21
CA GLY A 156 6.01 -1.39 18.18
C GLY A 156 5.92 -0.73 19.55
N VAL A 157 5.78 0.60 19.55
CA VAL A 157 5.72 1.41 20.78
C VAL A 157 4.50 2.32 20.73
N SER A 158 3.71 2.26 21.79
CA SER A 158 2.58 3.17 22.06
C SER A 158 3.08 4.35 22.88
N ILE A 159 2.87 5.59 22.39
CA ILE A 159 3.32 6.82 23.06
C ILE A 159 2.13 7.74 23.35
N ILE A 160 1.26 7.98 22.38
CA ILE A 160 0.09 8.85 22.49
C ILE A 160 -1.19 8.02 22.50
N SER A 161 -1.24 6.97 21.67
CA SER A 161 -2.43 6.12 21.49
C SER A 161 -2.34 4.83 22.33
N SER A 162 -3.46 4.12 22.47
CA SER A 162 -3.51 2.78 23.10
C SER A 162 -2.91 1.68 22.20
N THR A 163 -2.71 1.97 20.92
CA THR A 163 -2.08 1.07 19.94
C THR A 163 -0.71 1.63 19.52
N PRO A 164 0.20 0.84 18.95
CA PRO A 164 1.51 1.34 18.51
C PRO A 164 1.43 2.57 17.60
N ASP A 165 2.16 3.62 17.99
CA ASP A 165 2.31 4.88 17.24
C ASP A 165 3.57 4.90 16.36
N ILE A 166 4.56 4.09 16.76
CA ILE A 166 5.80 3.82 16.02
C ILE A 166 5.96 2.32 15.90
N ALA A 167 6.39 1.85 14.74
CA ALA A 167 6.73 0.46 14.53
C ALA A 167 7.95 0.33 13.61
N ASN A 168 8.76 -0.69 13.88
CA ASN A 168 9.85 -1.14 13.05
C ASN A 168 9.68 -2.61 12.75
N ALA A 169 9.95 -3.03 11.52
CA ALA A 169 9.92 -4.42 11.11
C ALA A 169 11.11 -4.73 10.20
N ARG A 170 11.76 -5.87 10.44
CA ARG A 170 12.75 -6.49 9.57
C ARG A 170 12.18 -7.79 9.02
N ILE A 171 12.09 -7.89 7.71
CA ILE A 171 11.58 -9.06 6.99
C ILE A 171 12.77 -9.69 6.24
N GLU A 172 13.02 -10.98 6.47
CA GLU A 172 13.96 -11.77 5.70
C GLU A 172 13.19 -12.70 4.76
N PHE A 173 13.58 -12.73 3.50
CA PHE A 173 13.01 -13.59 2.48
C PHE A 173 13.88 -14.82 2.22
N GLU A 174 13.31 -15.90 1.67
CA GLU A 174 14.02 -17.14 1.37
C GLU A 174 15.13 -16.97 0.31
N ASP A 175 14.99 -15.99 -0.61
CA ASP A 175 15.99 -15.60 -1.61
C ASP A 175 17.15 -14.78 -1.05
N GLY A 176 17.14 -14.50 0.27
CA GLY A 176 18.14 -13.71 0.97
C GLY A 176 17.89 -12.19 0.93
N CYS A 177 16.86 -11.71 0.26
CA CYS A 177 16.48 -10.31 0.33
C CYS A 177 16.06 -9.93 1.75
N ILE A 178 16.41 -8.72 2.16
CA ILE A 178 16.06 -8.16 3.47
C ILE A 178 15.30 -6.86 3.27
N ALA A 179 14.17 -6.70 3.97
CA ALA A 179 13.43 -5.46 4.00
C ALA A 179 13.36 -4.90 5.42
N ASN A 180 13.76 -3.64 5.60
CA ASN A 180 13.58 -2.88 6.84
C ASN A 180 12.51 -1.82 6.65
N LEU A 181 11.50 -1.83 7.52
CA LEU A 181 10.39 -0.90 7.48
C LEU A 181 10.33 -0.11 8.79
N THR A 182 10.12 1.18 8.68
CA THR A 182 9.87 2.06 9.82
C THR A 182 8.64 2.92 9.54
N SER A 183 7.66 2.87 10.43
CA SER A 183 6.47 3.71 10.35
C SER A 183 6.23 4.45 11.64
N SER A 184 5.86 5.73 11.54
CA SER A 184 5.50 6.57 12.67
C SER A 184 4.37 7.53 12.31
N ARG A 185 3.39 7.65 13.18
CA ARG A 185 2.30 8.63 13.06
C ARG A 185 2.44 9.83 14.01
N ILE A 186 3.61 9.98 14.62
CA ILE A 186 3.94 11.06 15.55
C ILE A 186 5.23 11.79 15.17
N SER A 187 5.50 11.91 13.88
CA SER A 187 6.70 12.55 13.35
C SER A 187 6.42 14.00 12.97
N LEU A 188 7.44 14.88 13.11
CA LEU A 188 7.33 16.30 12.75
C LEU A 188 7.38 16.54 11.23
N LYS A 189 7.91 15.57 10.48
CA LYS A 189 8.01 15.64 9.01
C LYS A 189 7.37 14.43 8.38
N LYS A 190 6.58 14.69 7.34
CA LYS A 190 6.02 13.63 6.50
C LYS A 190 7.11 13.04 5.62
N MET A 191 7.14 11.72 5.52
CA MET A 191 8.04 10.99 4.62
C MET A 191 7.33 9.74 4.13
N ARG A 192 7.43 9.46 2.83
CA ARG A 192 7.01 8.19 2.23
C ARG A 192 8.07 7.79 1.23
N LYS A 193 9.13 7.15 1.70
CA LYS A 193 10.31 6.89 0.91
C LYS A 193 10.72 5.43 0.99
N THR A 194 10.95 4.80 -0.17
CA THR A 194 11.51 3.45 -0.28
C THR A 194 12.80 3.50 -1.07
N ARG A 195 13.83 2.82 -0.56
CA ARG A 195 15.13 2.63 -1.20
C ARG A 195 15.33 1.15 -1.48
N ILE A 196 15.72 0.83 -2.69
CA ILE A 196 15.92 -0.55 -3.14
C ILE A 196 17.34 -0.67 -3.63
N PHE A 197 18.05 -1.65 -3.11
CA PHE A 197 19.42 -1.98 -3.46
C PHE A 197 19.42 -3.35 -4.14
N GLN A 198 19.93 -3.39 -5.34
CA GLN A 198 20.09 -4.58 -6.15
C GLN A 198 21.50 -4.62 -6.75
N GLU A 199 21.86 -5.70 -7.41
CA GLU A 199 23.23 -5.92 -7.88
C GLU A 199 23.72 -4.84 -8.87
N ASP A 200 22.83 -4.41 -9.76
CA ASP A 200 23.12 -3.48 -10.87
C ASP A 200 22.59 -2.07 -10.65
N ALA A 201 21.79 -1.83 -9.61
CA ALA A 201 21.17 -0.53 -9.40
C ALA A 201 20.83 -0.23 -7.92
N TYR A 202 20.83 1.07 -7.62
CA TYR A 202 20.16 1.66 -6.48
C TYR A 202 18.95 2.45 -6.95
N ILE A 203 17.78 2.23 -6.33
CA ILE A 203 16.54 2.90 -6.68
C ILE A 203 16.00 3.60 -5.44
N SER A 204 15.66 4.88 -5.57
CA SER A 204 15.03 5.67 -4.51
C SER A 204 13.68 6.17 -5.00
N ILE A 205 12.60 5.88 -4.27
CA ILE A 205 11.23 6.26 -4.59
C ILE A 205 10.70 7.16 -3.48
N ASN A 206 10.24 8.35 -3.82
CA ASN A 206 9.52 9.25 -2.94
C ASN A 206 8.04 9.27 -3.35
N PHE A 207 7.21 8.52 -2.64
CA PHE A 207 5.78 8.42 -2.93
C PHE A 207 5.02 9.70 -2.64
N LEU A 208 5.54 10.54 -1.72
CA LEU A 208 4.88 11.79 -1.35
C LEU A 208 5.00 12.84 -2.45
N GLU A 209 6.23 12.98 -3.01
CA GLU A 209 6.54 13.93 -4.08
C GLU A 209 6.33 13.33 -5.47
N LYS A 210 6.01 12.01 -5.53
CA LYS A 210 5.87 11.23 -6.77
C LYS A 210 7.12 11.26 -7.65
N GLU A 211 8.28 11.14 -7.03
CA GLU A 211 9.59 11.18 -7.67
C GLU A 211 10.34 9.87 -7.47
N PHE A 212 11.17 9.52 -8.44
CA PHE A 212 12.12 8.43 -8.29
C PHE A 212 13.47 8.78 -8.91
N GLN A 213 14.49 8.09 -8.42
CA GLN A 213 15.84 8.13 -8.96
C GLN A 213 16.36 6.70 -9.09
N VAL A 214 16.97 6.40 -10.22
CA VAL A 214 17.66 5.14 -10.47
C VAL A 214 19.13 5.45 -10.73
N VAL A 215 20.01 4.84 -9.96
CA VAL A 215 21.45 4.91 -10.10
C VAL A 215 21.93 3.54 -10.56
N LYS A 216 22.40 3.41 -11.78
CA LYS A 216 22.95 2.15 -12.33
C LYS A 216 24.47 2.21 -12.42
N ILE A 217 25.11 1.08 -12.10
CA ILE A 217 26.52 0.89 -12.40
C ILE A 217 26.62 0.56 -13.90
N ARG A 218 27.36 1.36 -14.64
CA ARG A 218 27.66 1.04 -16.03
C ARG A 218 28.69 -0.09 -16.03
N ASP A 219 28.38 -1.19 -16.71
CA ASP A 219 29.33 -2.28 -16.90
C ASP A 219 30.62 -1.76 -17.52
N LYS A 220 31.76 -2.12 -16.93
CA LYS A 220 33.06 -1.89 -17.56
C LYS A 220 33.12 -2.69 -18.85
N HIS A 221 33.01 -2.03 -19.98
CA HIS A 221 33.53 -2.66 -21.21
C HIS A 221 35.01 -2.95 -20.99
N LYS A 222 35.43 -4.17 -21.27
CA LYS A 222 36.84 -4.60 -21.17
C LYS A 222 37.73 -3.59 -21.89
N GLY A 223 38.41 -2.72 -21.13
CA GLY A 223 39.35 -1.72 -21.67
C GLY A 223 39.17 -0.28 -21.21
N GLU A 224 38.09 0.09 -20.53
CA GLU A 224 37.89 1.44 -20.01
C GLU A 224 38.28 1.52 -18.53
N ALA A 225 39.09 2.53 -18.19
CA ALA A 225 39.66 2.70 -16.85
C ALA A 225 38.68 3.28 -15.81
N GLU A 226 37.54 3.77 -16.24
CA GLU A 226 36.62 4.54 -15.38
C GLU A 226 35.30 3.80 -15.14
N SER A 227 34.88 3.70 -13.87
CA SER A 227 33.54 3.29 -13.48
C SER A 227 32.61 4.49 -13.53
N SER A 228 31.43 4.34 -14.12
CA SER A 228 30.44 5.43 -14.15
C SER A 228 29.09 4.99 -13.59
N LEU A 229 28.40 5.91 -12.95
CA LEU A 229 27.01 5.76 -12.52
C LEU A 229 26.10 6.52 -13.46
N ILE A 230 25.02 5.90 -13.88
CA ILE A 230 23.94 6.55 -14.62
C ILE A 230 22.81 6.81 -13.66
N VAL A 231 22.45 8.07 -13.47
CA VAL A 231 21.30 8.50 -12.66
C VAL A 231 20.17 8.89 -13.59
N LYS A 232 19.02 8.22 -13.46
CA LYS A 232 17.77 8.57 -14.16
C LYS A 232 16.73 9.02 -13.17
N ASN A 233 15.91 9.99 -13.54
CA ASN A 233 14.78 10.44 -12.75
C ASN A 233 13.47 10.39 -13.56
N ASN A 234 12.35 10.68 -12.91
CA ASN A 234 11.02 10.71 -13.54
C ASN A 234 10.82 11.86 -14.54
N LEU A 235 11.74 12.83 -14.62
CA LEU A 235 11.74 13.89 -15.62
C LEU A 235 12.44 13.48 -16.91
N GLY A 236 12.96 12.24 -16.98
CA GLY A 236 13.74 11.75 -18.10
C GLY A 236 15.17 12.28 -18.16
N GLU A 237 15.61 12.98 -17.12
CA GLU A 237 16.97 13.43 -17.01
C GLU A 237 17.90 12.26 -16.71
N GLU A 238 18.99 12.17 -17.48
CA GLU A 238 20.05 11.18 -17.31
C GLU A 238 21.36 11.93 -16.99
N LYS A 239 21.96 11.61 -15.85
CA LYS A 239 23.25 12.17 -15.42
C LYS A 239 24.25 11.04 -15.27
N VAL A 240 25.38 11.14 -15.93
CA VAL A 240 26.50 10.21 -15.77
C VAL A 240 27.51 10.80 -14.78
N ILE A 241 27.85 10.02 -13.75
CA ILE A 241 28.83 10.37 -12.73
C ILE A 241 30.02 9.43 -12.91
N PHE A 242 31.17 9.97 -13.22
CA PHE A 242 32.42 9.21 -13.34
C PHE A 242 33.14 9.15 -12.00
N PHE A 243 33.75 8.02 -11.69
CA PHE A 243 34.64 7.84 -10.56
C PHE A 243 36.05 7.65 -11.07
N GLU A 244 36.97 8.43 -10.56
CA GLU A 244 38.41 8.23 -10.73
C GLU A 244 38.94 7.08 -9.86
#